data_54929ac6a069ad0273745beffa8a2886
#
_entry.id   54929ac6a069ad0273745beffa8a2886
#
_cell.length_a   1.000
_cell.length_b   1.000
_cell.length_c   1.000
_cell.angle_alpha   90.00
_cell.angle_beta   90.00
_cell.angle_gamma   90.00
#
_symmetry.space_group_name_H-M   'P 1'
#
loop_
_entity.id
_entity.type
_entity.pdbx_description
1 polymer ?
#
loop_
_entity_poly.entity_id
_entity_poly.type
_entity_poly.pdbx_seq_one_letter_code
_entity_poly.pdbx_strand_id
1 'polypeptide(L)'
;MEQTNFSNSIGSLAKIDLAGLVKELESQKLRKRDLIVPSTALTMQEGRLSLLNNKPDEDLNNLLSNSGITLSGESENEIYEITESCHAQISDKLGIPGRYYERLRKEAIDMLDYNVTEWLNRRPINYFLRTFISNEREFGIVRAFLSDRFKVIDHLDILLTALEAIRQSDKKVIIESADLTDQRMYVRFIAPEIVKSAPELLKNYKVPNGRNDDSGFGVCSGFILSNSETGHATFTIAPRLTVLACRNGMIFHKDKIAERHLGTKMEVGTFDWSEDTRQKELELIQCQVKDAVNAYLSTDYLGNVLNELFMKGSQALEHPVDAVQNISLSLGFSEERKNELLSFFVQGGDTTGFGAVQSLTYLAQKVQPDLRYELETASITILDNISNYDRPAVKNYNQLTIN
;
A
#
# COMPACT_ATOMS: atom_id res chain seq x y z
N MET A 1 -0.32 -21.40 25.21
CA MET A 1 -0.06 -19.96 25.03
C MET A 1 -0.59 -19.63 23.65
N GLU A 2 -1.78 -19.05 23.58
CA GLU A 2 -2.38 -18.62 22.32
C GLU A 2 -1.57 -17.45 21.79
N GLN A 3 -0.97 -17.65 20.63
CA GLN A 3 -0.41 -16.57 19.83
C GLN A 3 -1.59 -15.71 19.36
N THR A 4 -1.89 -14.65 20.09
CA THR A 4 -2.80 -13.61 19.63
C THR A 4 -2.19 -13.00 18.37
N ASN A 5 -2.79 -13.29 17.21
CA ASN A 5 -2.43 -12.73 15.92
C ASN A 5 -2.57 -11.20 15.96
N PHE A 6 -1.47 -10.50 16.11
CA PHE A 6 -1.36 -9.05 16.15
C PHE A 6 -1.90 -8.35 14.89
N SER A 7 -2.02 -9.06 13.77
CA SER A 7 -2.58 -8.53 12.51
C SER A 7 -4.03 -8.04 12.64
N ASN A 8 -4.78 -8.50 13.64
CA ASN A 8 -6.15 -8.08 13.88
C ASN A 8 -6.29 -6.77 14.68
N SER A 9 -5.18 -6.18 15.16
CA SER A 9 -5.24 -5.03 16.07
C SER A 9 -5.17 -3.66 15.40
N ILE A 10 -4.80 -3.59 14.12
CA ILE A 10 -4.69 -2.33 13.34
C ILE A 10 -5.72 -2.30 12.20
N GLY A 11 -6.75 -3.17 12.22
CA GLY A 11 -7.87 -3.06 11.30
C GLY A 11 -7.47 -3.11 9.81
N SER A 12 -6.77 -4.19 9.39
CA SER A 12 -6.67 -4.46 7.96
C SER A 12 -8.05 -4.86 7.45
N LEU A 13 -8.67 -3.99 6.67
CA LEU A 13 -10.02 -4.15 6.13
C LEU A 13 -9.96 -4.29 4.62
N ALA A 14 -10.40 -5.43 4.10
CA ALA A 14 -10.50 -5.69 2.67
C ALA A 14 -11.95 -5.55 2.20
N LYS A 15 -12.14 -4.91 1.05
CA LYS A 15 -13.47 -4.70 0.42
C LYS A 15 -14.49 -4.04 1.34
N ILE A 16 -14.03 -3.06 2.11
CA ILE A 16 -14.88 -2.25 2.97
C ILE A 16 -15.72 -1.27 2.14
N ASP A 17 -16.91 -0.94 2.61
CA ASP A 17 -17.69 0.16 2.03
C ASP A 17 -17.15 1.53 2.48
N LEU A 18 -17.59 2.60 1.81
CA LEU A 18 -17.10 3.95 2.10
C LEU A 18 -17.39 4.38 3.55
N ALA A 19 -18.57 4.07 4.07
CA ALA A 19 -18.96 4.49 5.41
C ALA A 19 -18.10 3.81 6.47
N GLY A 20 -17.84 2.52 6.31
CA GLY A 20 -16.93 1.77 7.17
C GLY A 20 -15.48 2.28 7.09
N LEU A 21 -15.00 2.60 5.87
CA LEU A 21 -13.66 3.18 5.70
C LEU A 21 -13.54 4.52 6.42
N VAL A 22 -14.48 5.45 6.22
CA VAL A 22 -14.46 6.76 6.88
C VAL A 22 -14.48 6.60 8.39
N LYS A 23 -15.39 5.76 8.92
CA LYS A 23 -15.48 5.50 10.37
C LYS A 23 -14.16 4.97 10.95
N GLU A 24 -13.50 4.04 10.26
CA GLU A 24 -12.19 3.52 10.72
C GLU A 24 -11.12 4.61 10.68
N LEU A 25 -11.05 5.39 9.61
CA LEU A 25 -10.07 6.48 9.50
C LEU A 25 -10.30 7.58 10.54
N GLU A 26 -11.54 7.92 10.85
CA GLU A 26 -11.89 8.84 11.95
C GLU A 26 -11.44 8.27 13.31
N SER A 27 -11.71 6.99 13.56
CA SER A 27 -11.24 6.30 14.76
C SER A 27 -9.71 6.31 14.87
N GLN A 28 -9.00 6.08 13.76
CA GLN A 28 -7.54 6.16 13.72
C GLN A 28 -7.05 7.59 14.00
N LYS A 29 -7.69 8.61 13.42
CA LYS A 29 -7.33 10.02 13.64
C LYS A 29 -7.35 10.39 15.13
N LEU A 30 -8.32 9.92 15.88
CA LEU A 30 -8.43 10.20 17.32
C LEU A 30 -7.31 9.54 18.14
N ARG A 31 -6.75 8.44 17.66
CA ARG A 31 -5.69 7.68 18.36
C ARG A 31 -4.28 8.04 17.90
N LYS A 32 -4.14 8.78 16.80
CA LYS A 32 -2.83 9.16 16.25
C LYS A 32 -2.08 10.07 17.21
N ARG A 33 -0.80 9.75 17.40
CA ARG A 33 0.18 10.62 18.02
C ARG A 33 1.50 10.47 17.28
N ASP A 34 1.91 11.51 16.60
CA ASP A 34 3.13 11.54 15.81
C ASP A 34 4.24 12.26 16.59
N LEU A 35 5.44 11.67 16.64
CA LEU A 35 6.55 12.13 17.47
C LEU A 35 7.83 12.21 16.65
N ILE A 36 8.59 13.29 16.83
CA ILE A 36 9.99 13.36 16.39
C ILE A 36 10.88 13.22 17.61
N VAL A 37 11.69 12.16 17.60
CA VAL A 37 12.50 11.78 18.75
C VAL A 37 13.96 11.55 18.34
N PRO A 38 14.93 11.95 19.16
CA PRO A 38 16.31 11.57 18.94
C PRO A 38 16.46 10.07 19.19
N SER A 39 17.29 9.41 18.39
CA SER A 39 17.55 7.97 18.53
C SER A 39 18.03 7.56 19.92
N THR A 40 18.77 8.46 20.59
CA THR A 40 19.27 8.26 21.95
C THR A 40 18.20 8.26 23.04
N ALA A 41 16.98 8.75 22.72
CA ALA A 41 15.84 8.64 23.62
C ALA A 41 15.03 7.35 23.42
N LEU A 42 15.46 6.47 22.52
CA LEU A 42 14.78 5.22 22.19
C LEU A 42 15.61 4.04 22.70
N THR A 43 14.93 3.05 23.27
CA THR A 43 15.50 1.75 23.64
C THR A 43 14.55 0.63 23.23
N MET A 44 15.07 -0.57 23.06
CA MET A 44 14.26 -1.77 22.86
C MET A 44 14.24 -2.57 24.16
N GLN A 45 13.07 -3.01 24.59
CA GLN A 45 12.87 -3.83 25.80
C GLN A 45 11.79 -4.88 25.54
N GLU A 46 12.13 -6.14 25.72
CA GLU A 46 11.23 -7.28 25.45
C GLU A 46 10.57 -7.23 24.05
N GLY A 47 11.36 -6.77 23.05
CA GLY A 47 10.89 -6.61 21.68
C GLY A 47 9.95 -5.43 21.44
N ARG A 48 9.78 -4.54 22.42
CA ARG A 48 8.98 -3.33 22.35
C ARG A 48 9.87 -2.10 22.29
N LEU A 49 9.39 -1.05 21.64
CA LEU A 49 10.12 0.23 21.60
C LEU A 49 9.73 1.06 22.84
N SER A 50 10.71 1.46 23.62
CA SER A 50 10.53 2.33 24.78
C SER A 50 11.08 3.72 24.47
N LEU A 51 10.27 4.74 24.68
CA LEU A 51 10.67 6.13 24.66
C LEU A 51 11.05 6.56 26.07
N LEU A 52 12.32 6.86 26.26
CA LEU A 52 12.84 7.39 27.52
C LEU A 52 12.34 8.83 27.66
N ASN A 53 11.50 9.09 28.62
CA ASN A 53 11.20 10.45 29.02
C ASN A 53 12.42 10.99 29.77
N ASN A 54 13.29 11.69 29.06
CA ASN A 54 14.37 12.41 29.69
C ASN A 54 13.74 13.39 30.68
N LYS A 55 14.03 13.19 31.98
CA LYS A 55 13.77 14.24 32.97
C LYS A 55 14.38 15.52 32.41
N PRO A 56 13.67 16.67 32.47
CA PRO A 56 14.29 17.94 32.13
C PRO A 56 15.62 18.04 32.87
N ASP A 57 16.65 18.53 32.20
CA ASP A 57 17.98 18.75 32.76
C ASP A 57 17.86 19.25 34.19
N GLU A 58 18.67 18.72 35.12
CA GLU A 58 18.59 19.12 36.54
C GLU A 58 18.65 20.66 36.69
N ASP A 59 19.38 21.34 35.81
CA ASP A 59 19.46 22.81 35.73
C ASP A 59 18.12 23.44 35.33
N LEU A 60 17.38 22.84 34.41
CA LEU A 60 16.04 23.29 34.02
C LEU A 60 15.00 23.05 35.13
N ASN A 61 15.09 21.91 35.80
CA ASN A 61 14.24 21.60 36.96
C ASN A 61 14.49 22.54 38.12
N ASN A 62 15.76 22.92 38.38
CA ASN A 62 16.13 23.89 39.40
C ASN A 62 15.64 25.30 39.06
N LEU A 63 15.70 25.70 37.78
CA LEU A 63 15.21 26.98 37.28
C LEU A 63 13.68 27.08 37.39
N LEU A 64 12.96 26.01 37.05
CA LEU A 64 11.50 25.96 37.13
C LEU A 64 11.02 25.90 38.59
N SER A 65 11.72 25.16 39.46
CA SER A 65 11.43 25.11 40.91
C SER A 65 11.62 26.44 41.58
N ASN A 66 12.68 27.16 41.20
CA ASN A 66 12.95 28.51 41.70
C ASN A 66 11.92 29.55 41.21
N SER A 67 11.22 29.27 40.12
CA SER A 67 10.13 30.08 39.57
C SER A 67 8.74 29.68 40.11
N GLY A 68 8.66 28.76 41.07
CA GLY A 68 7.41 28.26 41.64
C GLY A 68 6.61 27.37 40.69
N ILE A 69 7.21 26.91 39.59
CA ILE A 69 6.58 25.98 38.63
C ILE A 69 7.07 24.58 38.96
N THR A 70 6.19 23.76 39.49
CA THR A 70 6.41 22.31 39.67
C THR A 70 5.92 21.59 38.42
N LEU A 71 6.83 20.94 37.69
CA LEU A 71 6.43 19.94 36.71
C LEU A 71 5.89 18.73 37.50
N SER A 72 4.58 18.64 37.63
CA SER A 72 3.94 17.47 38.22
C SER A 72 3.96 16.35 37.18
N GLY A 73 4.72 15.30 37.44
CA GLY A 73 4.66 14.03 36.74
C GLY A 73 6.03 13.37 36.72
N GLU A 74 6.20 12.32 37.47
CA GLU A 74 7.12 11.24 37.09
C GLU A 74 6.53 10.69 35.76
N SER A 75 7.03 11.15 34.62
CA SER A 75 6.61 10.58 33.36
C SER A 75 7.29 9.22 33.24
N GLU A 76 6.50 8.16 33.44
CA GLU A 76 6.92 6.81 33.14
C GLU A 76 7.37 6.72 31.66
N ASN A 77 8.32 5.85 31.37
CA ASN A 77 8.74 5.59 30.00
C ASN A 77 7.53 5.12 29.19
N GLU A 78 7.31 5.71 28.04
CA GLU A 78 6.25 5.29 27.14
C GLU A 78 6.70 4.05 26.37
N ILE A 79 5.93 2.96 26.46
CA ILE A 79 6.25 1.68 25.80
C ILE A 79 5.26 1.46 24.65
N TYR A 80 5.79 0.99 23.55
CA TYR A 80 5.04 0.76 22.32
C TYR A 80 5.27 -0.65 21.77
N GLU A 81 4.20 -1.33 21.45
CA GLU A 81 4.22 -2.50 20.59
C GLU A 81 4.57 -2.08 19.16
N ILE A 82 5.27 -2.94 18.42
CA ILE A 82 5.78 -2.62 17.09
C ILE A 82 5.03 -3.46 16.05
N THR A 83 4.50 -2.81 15.00
CA THR A 83 3.87 -3.54 13.89
C THR A 83 4.90 -4.30 13.06
N GLU A 84 4.45 -5.32 12.32
CA GLU A 84 5.34 -6.10 11.44
C GLU A 84 6.05 -5.21 10.42
N SER A 85 5.32 -4.29 9.80
CA SER A 85 5.89 -3.34 8.85
C SER A 85 6.90 -2.39 9.50
N CYS A 86 6.66 -1.98 10.73
CA CYS A 86 7.58 -1.11 11.48
C CYS A 86 8.85 -1.86 11.92
N HIS A 87 8.77 -3.14 12.30
CA HIS A 87 9.95 -3.98 12.54
C HIS A 87 10.90 -4.02 11.33
N ALA A 88 10.33 -4.20 10.13
CA ALA A 88 11.12 -4.16 8.89
C ALA A 88 11.80 -2.79 8.68
N GLN A 89 11.10 -1.70 9.00
CA GLN A 89 11.67 -0.35 8.90
C GLN A 89 12.80 -0.10 9.91
N ILE A 90 12.66 -0.56 11.15
CA ILE A 90 13.73 -0.48 12.16
C ILE A 90 14.96 -1.24 11.68
N SER A 91 14.77 -2.48 11.21
CA SER A 91 15.84 -3.31 10.65
C SER A 91 16.59 -2.59 9.52
N ASP A 92 15.85 -2.04 8.55
CA ASP A 92 16.40 -1.32 7.39
C ASP A 92 17.14 -0.03 7.82
N LYS A 93 16.50 0.82 8.64
CA LYS A 93 17.08 2.09 9.10
C LYS A 93 18.34 1.93 9.92
N LEU A 94 18.44 0.87 10.71
CA LEU A 94 19.62 0.58 11.52
C LEU A 94 20.67 -0.26 10.76
N GLY A 95 20.36 -0.71 9.53
CA GLY A 95 21.25 -1.53 8.71
C GLY A 95 21.44 -2.94 9.29
N ILE A 96 20.48 -3.44 10.05
CA ILE A 96 20.47 -4.81 10.55
C ILE A 96 19.86 -5.72 9.48
N PRO A 97 20.52 -6.79 9.01
CA PRO A 97 19.96 -7.66 8.00
C PRO A 97 18.60 -8.24 8.42
N GLY A 98 17.54 -8.06 7.59
CA GLY A 98 16.17 -8.41 7.97
C GLY A 98 16.00 -9.87 8.41
N ARG A 99 16.65 -10.84 7.74
CA ARG A 99 16.61 -12.25 8.17
C ARG A 99 17.23 -12.49 9.55
N TYR A 100 18.29 -11.75 9.88
CA TYR A 100 18.92 -11.84 11.18
C TYR A 100 18.04 -11.19 12.26
N TYR A 101 17.48 -10.02 11.96
CA TYR A 101 16.53 -9.33 12.82
C TYR A 101 15.33 -10.23 13.18
N GLU A 102 14.71 -10.86 12.17
CA GLU A 102 13.57 -11.77 12.37
C GLU A 102 13.94 -13.04 13.17
N ARG A 103 15.14 -13.53 12.97
CA ARG A 103 15.65 -14.65 13.77
C ARG A 103 15.79 -14.26 15.24
N LEU A 104 16.36 -13.08 15.52
CA LEU A 104 16.51 -12.58 16.90
C LEU A 104 15.13 -12.38 17.55
N ARG A 105 14.15 -11.83 16.83
CA ARG A 105 12.77 -11.68 17.34
C ARG A 105 12.18 -12.99 17.83
N LYS A 106 12.46 -14.09 17.16
CA LYS A 106 11.86 -15.41 17.44
C LYS A 106 12.64 -16.22 18.44
N GLU A 107 13.96 -16.10 18.44
CA GLU A 107 14.84 -17.04 19.14
C GLU A 107 15.64 -16.39 20.29
N ALA A 108 15.89 -15.06 20.25
CA ALA A 108 16.78 -14.38 21.18
C ALA A 108 16.41 -12.89 21.33
N ILE A 109 15.28 -12.63 22.02
CA ILE A 109 14.72 -11.29 22.14
C ILE A 109 15.67 -10.32 22.88
N ASP A 110 16.41 -10.79 23.86
CA ASP A 110 17.42 -10.04 24.61
C ASP A 110 18.58 -9.55 23.70
N MET A 111 18.98 -10.37 22.73
CA MET A 111 19.97 -9.97 21.73
C MET A 111 19.40 -8.96 20.73
N LEU A 112 18.12 -9.06 20.39
CA LEU A 112 17.45 -8.05 19.58
C LEU A 112 17.47 -6.70 20.29
N ASP A 113 17.01 -6.67 21.54
CA ASP A 113 16.95 -5.48 22.37
C ASP A 113 18.29 -4.78 22.48
N TYR A 114 19.35 -5.57 22.75
CA TYR A 114 20.72 -5.06 22.79
C TYR A 114 21.16 -4.48 21.44
N ASN A 115 20.98 -5.23 20.34
CA ASN A 115 21.41 -4.78 19.01
C ASN A 115 20.72 -3.48 18.59
N VAL A 116 19.40 -3.42 18.72
CA VAL A 116 18.63 -2.22 18.33
C VAL A 116 19.03 -1.02 19.18
N THR A 117 19.04 -1.17 20.49
CA THR A 117 19.43 -0.09 21.42
C THR A 117 20.85 0.41 21.16
N GLU A 118 21.78 -0.48 20.94
CA GLU A 118 23.18 -0.12 20.67
C GLU A 118 23.32 0.67 19.36
N TRP A 119 22.64 0.26 18.27
CA TRP A 119 22.68 0.99 17.01
C TRP A 119 21.96 2.33 17.08
N LEU A 120 20.89 2.47 17.85
CA LEU A 120 20.21 3.74 18.10
C LEU A 120 21.16 4.76 18.77
N ASN A 121 21.99 4.29 19.71
CA ASN A 121 22.92 5.13 20.44
C ASN A 121 24.19 5.50 19.64
N ARG A 122 24.67 4.61 18.77
CA ARG A 122 25.92 4.84 18.00
C ARG A 122 25.79 5.89 16.89
N ARG A 123 24.59 6.16 16.41
CA ARG A 123 24.33 7.13 15.35
C ARG A 123 23.21 8.06 15.76
N PRO A 124 23.47 9.09 16.55
CA PRO A 124 22.46 10.04 17.01
C PRO A 124 21.84 10.79 15.83
N ILE A 125 20.60 10.43 15.48
CA ILE A 125 19.79 11.13 14.47
C ILE A 125 18.35 11.18 14.97
N ASN A 126 17.54 12.05 14.38
CA ASN A 126 16.13 12.11 14.70
C ASN A 126 15.34 11.13 13.83
N TYR A 127 14.37 10.46 14.44
CA TYR A 127 13.37 9.64 13.79
C TYR A 127 11.99 10.22 13.98
N PHE A 128 11.15 10.02 12.97
CA PHE A 128 9.73 10.31 13.03
C PHE A 128 8.95 9.03 13.29
N LEU A 129 8.29 8.97 14.43
CA LEU A 129 7.46 7.83 14.85
C LEU A 129 6.00 8.17 14.59
N ARG A 130 5.29 7.31 13.88
CA ARG A 130 3.84 7.36 13.80
C ARG A 130 3.24 6.33 14.76
N THR A 131 2.46 6.81 15.71
CA THR A 131 1.94 5.95 16.77
C THR A 131 0.42 6.02 16.89
N PHE A 132 -0.14 4.99 17.50
CA PHE A 132 -1.46 5.01 18.09
C PHE A 132 -1.34 4.89 19.60
N ILE A 133 -2.11 5.72 20.31
CA ILE A 133 -2.33 5.60 21.76
C ILE A 133 -3.73 5.03 22.00
N SER A 134 -3.91 4.34 23.11
CA SER A 134 -5.20 3.81 23.53
C SER A 134 -5.28 3.85 25.04
N ASN A 135 -6.39 4.34 25.57
CA ASN A 135 -6.67 4.32 27.00
C ASN A 135 -7.08 2.92 27.50
N GLU A 136 -7.31 1.99 26.58
CA GLU A 136 -7.77 0.62 26.88
C GLU A 136 -6.62 -0.40 26.88
N ARG A 137 -5.43 -0.02 26.42
CA ARG A 137 -4.24 -0.87 26.32
C ARG A 137 -3.16 -0.36 27.24
N GLU A 138 -2.39 -1.28 27.79
CA GLU A 138 -1.20 -0.98 28.59
C GLU A 138 -0.12 -0.27 27.79
N PHE A 139 0.00 -0.59 26.48
CA PHE A 139 1.02 -0.04 25.60
C PHE A 139 0.41 0.65 24.38
N GLY A 140 1.08 1.70 23.89
CA GLY A 140 0.81 2.26 22.58
C GLY A 140 1.27 1.33 21.45
N ILE A 141 1.03 1.71 20.20
CA ILE A 141 1.48 0.98 19.01
C ILE A 141 2.30 1.91 18.14
N VAL A 142 3.57 1.57 17.83
CA VAL A 142 4.31 2.26 16.79
C VAL A 142 4.06 1.57 15.45
N ARG A 143 3.50 2.35 14.51
CA ARG A 143 3.13 1.89 13.16
C ARG A 143 4.22 2.11 12.14
N ALA A 144 5.03 3.14 12.32
CA ALA A 144 6.10 3.47 11.38
C ALA A 144 7.28 4.13 12.09
N PHE A 145 8.48 3.78 11.58
CA PHE A 145 9.77 4.28 12.01
C PHE A 145 10.45 4.96 10.82
N LEU A 146 10.30 6.28 10.70
CA LEU A 146 10.59 7.05 9.51
C LEU A 146 11.71 8.06 9.75
N SER A 147 12.22 8.66 8.67
CA SER A 147 13.13 9.78 8.81
C SER A 147 12.39 11.05 9.23
N ASP A 148 13.08 11.97 9.89
CA ASP A 148 12.60 13.28 10.28
C ASP A 148 12.23 14.22 9.10
N ARG A 149 12.35 13.73 7.86
CA ARG A 149 11.94 14.40 6.62
C ARG A 149 10.67 13.84 6.00
N PHE A 150 10.01 12.92 6.69
CA PHE A 150 8.77 12.34 6.17
C PHE A 150 7.65 13.38 6.17
N LYS A 151 7.08 13.62 4.99
CA LYS A 151 5.92 14.50 4.82
C LYS A 151 4.65 13.74 5.16
N VAL A 152 3.91 14.21 6.15
CA VAL A 152 2.65 13.61 6.57
C VAL A 152 1.56 13.93 5.54
N ILE A 153 0.93 12.89 5.01
CA ILE A 153 -0.26 12.96 4.15
C ILE A 153 -1.22 11.90 4.68
N ASP A 154 -2.24 12.32 5.40
CA ASP A 154 -3.16 11.41 6.08
C ASP A 154 -4.23 10.83 5.15
N HIS A 155 -4.60 9.57 5.38
CA HIS A 155 -5.60 8.85 4.57
C HIS A 155 -6.96 9.56 4.56
N LEU A 156 -7.41 10.01 5.73
CA LEU A 156 -8.72 10.67 5.86
C LEU A 156 -8.76 11.98 5.08
N ASP A 157 -7.75 12.80 5.23
CA ASP A 157 -7.66 14.11 4.58
C ASP A 157 -7.66 13.96 3.04
N ILE A 158 -6.87 13.00 2.52
CA ILE A 158 -6.86 12.67 1.09
C ILE A 158 -8.21 12.15 0.61
N LEU A 159 -8.81 11.23 1.35
CA LEU A 159 -10.10 10.64 0.96
C LEU A 159 -11.18 11.71 0.86
N LEU A 160 -11.32 12.55 1.89
CA LEU A 160 -12.31 13.63 1.91
C LEU A 160 -12.06 14.64 0.79
N THR A 161 -10.79 15.02 0.58
CA THR A 161 -10.38 15.93 -0.50
C THR A 161 -10.72 15.34 -1.89
N ALA A 162 -10.46 14.05 -2.09
CA ALA A 162 -10.77 13.36 -3.34
C ALA A 162 -12.28 13.27 -3.58
N LEU A 163 -13.05 12.94 -2.55
CA LEU A 163 -14.52 12.90 -2.65
C LEU A 163 -15.11 14.27 -2.98
N GLU A 164 -14.60 15.34 -2.37
CA GLU A 164 -15.03 16.70 -2.68
C GLU A 164 -14.66 17.10 -4.11
N ALA A 165 -13.46 16.75 -4.58
CA ALA A 165 -13.05 16.99 -5.97
C ALA A 165 -13.98 16.27 -6.98
N ILE A 166 -14.31 15.00 -6.69
CA ILE A 166 -15.26 14.21 -7.50
C ILE A 166 -16.65 14.84 -7.47
N ARG A 167 -17.14 15.26 -6.30
CA ARG A 167 -18.44 15.92 -6.15
C ARG A 167 -18.54 17.21 -6.98
N GLN A 168 -17.45 17.95 -7.11
CA GLN A 168 -17.38 19.18 -7.92
C GLN A 168 -17.21 18.89 -9.42
N SER A 169 -16.96 17.66 -9.82
CA SER A 169 -16.90 17.26 -11.22
C SER A 169 -18.31 16.95 -11.76
N ASP A 170 -18.50 17.11 -13.06
CA ASP A 170 -19.74 16.72 -13.74
C ASP A 170 -19.83 15.22 -14.02
N LYS A 171 -18.91 14.42 -13.46
CA LYS A 171 -18.83 12.98 -13.71
C LYS A 171 -19.52 12.19 -12.62
N LYS A 172 -20.35 11.23 -13.03
CA LYS A 172 -20.90 10.25 -12.11
C LYS A 172 -19.84 9.18 -11.82
N VAL A 173 -19.31 9.21 -10.61
CA VAL A 173 -18.29 8.29 -10.14
C VAL A 173 -18.80 7.53 -8.93
N ILE A 174 -18.57 6.24 -8.89
CA ILE A 174 -18.88 5.38 -7.75
C ILE A 174 -17.62 4.68 -7.23
N ILE A 175 -17.62 4.35 -5.95
CA ILE A 175 -16.58 3.53 -5.36
C ILE A 175 -16.88 2.07 -5.63
N GLU A 176 -15.98 1.38 -6.34
CA GLU A 176 -16.08 -0.04 -6.61
C GLU A 176 -15.65 -0.87 -5.39
N SER A 177 -14.55 -0.50 -4.77
CA SER A 177 -14.05 -1.12 -3.55
C SER A 177 -13.05 -0.21 -2.83
N ALA A 178 -12.93 -0.39 -1.53
CA ALA A 178 -11.87 0.19 -0.73
C ALA A 178 -11.19 -0.88 0.11
N ASP A 179 -9.89 -0.75 0.29
CA ASP A 179 -9.08 -1.63 1.14
C ASP A 179 -8.17 -0.75 2.02
N LEU A 180 -8.01 -1.14 3.27
CA LEU A 180 -7.10 -0.52 4.23
C LEU A 180 -6.24 -1.61 4.85
N THR A 181 -4.92 -1.49 4.70
CA THR A 181 -3.93 -2.36 5.33
C THR A 181 -3.10 -1.57 6.35
N ASP A 182 -2.21 -2.22 7.07
CA ASP A 182 -1.25 -1.54 7.95
C ASP A 182 -0.25 -0.68 7.17
N GLN A 183 -0.08 -0.94 5.88
CA GLN A 183 0.85 -0.24 5.01
C GLN A 183 0.18 0.83 4.14
N ARG A 184 -1.04 0.56 3.61
CA ARG A 184 -1.65 1.40 2.56
C ARG A 184 -3.16 1.42 2.62
N MET A 185 -3.71 2.51 2.10
CA MET A 185 -5.11 2.62 1.71
C MET A 185 -5.23 2.55 0.18
N TYR A 186 -6.25 1.85 -0.30
CA TYR A 186 -6.63 1.77 -1.71
C TYR A 186 -8.10 2.06 -1.87
N VAL A 187 -8.44 3.00 -2.74
CA VAL A 187 -9.84 3.29 -3.11
C VAL A 187 -9.97 3.23 -4.62
N ARG A 188 -10.83 2.32 -5.11
CA ARG A 188 -11.07 2.11 -6.54
C ARG A 188 -12.36 2.76 -6.95
N PHE A 189 -12.25 3.63 -7.93
CA PHE A 189 -13.36 4.38 -8.49
C PHE A 189 -13.66 3.92 -9.91
N ILE A 190 -14.93 3.86 -10.27
CA ILE A 190 -15.39 3.62 -11.64
C ILE A 190 -16.40 4.68 -12.07
N ALA A 191 -16.43 5.01 -13.36
CA ALA A 191 -17.42 5.89 -13.97
C ALA A 191 -18.38 5.05 -14.83
N PRO A 192 -19.53 4.61 -14.29
CA PRO A 192 -20.43 3.67 -14.97
C PRO A 192 -20.99 4.16 -16.31
N GLU A 193 -20.95 5.46 -16.54
CA GLU A 193 -21.41 6.08 -17.79
C GLU A 193 -20.34 6.10 -18.88
N ILE A 194 -19.07 5.84 -18.51
CA ILE A 194 -17.93 5.83 -19.44
C ILE A 194 -17.52 4.39 -19.69
N VAL A 195 -18.29 3.74 -20.55
CA VAL A 195 -18.11 2.35 -20.94
C VAL A 195 -17.93 2.26 -22.45
N LYS A 196 -17.00 1.45 -22.91
CA LYS A 196 -16.88 1.03 -24.30
C LYS A 196 -16.96 -0.47 -24.42
N SER A 197 -17.63 -0.94 -25.46
CA SER A 197 -17.60 -2.35 -25.85
C SER A 197 -16.25 -2.67 -26.50
N ALA A 198 -15.62 -3.75 -26.05
CA ALA A 198 -14.32 -4.20 -26.58
C ALA A 198 -14.38 -5.69 -26.98
N PRO A 199 -15.30 -6.09 -27.89
CA PRO A 199 -15.48 -7.46 -28.28
C PRO A 199 -14.20 -8.07 -28.88
N GLU A 200 -13.42 -7.28 -29.61
CA GLU A 200 -12.17 -7.73 -30.22
C GLU A 200 -11.11 -8.19 -29.18
N LEU A 201 -11.17 -7.63 -27.98
CA LEU A 201 -10.29 -8.03 -26.87
C LEU A 201 -10.87 -9.16 -26.03
N LEU A 202 -12.19 -9.25 -25.92
CA LEU A 202 -12.87 -10.08 -24.92
C LEU A 202 -13.59 -11.31 -25.52
N LYS A 203 -13.77 -11.38 -26.86
CA LYS A 203 -14.53 -12.45 -27.52
C LYS A 203 -14.07 -13.87 -27.22
N ASN A 204 -12.78 -14.05 -26.99
CA ASN A 204 -12.19 -15.36 -26.70
C ASN A 204 -12.10 -15.67 -25.20
N TYR A 205 -12.27 -14.65 -24.35
CA TYR A 205 -12.10 -14.79 -22.91
C TYR A 205 -13.40 -15.19 -22.22
N LYS A 206 -13.36 -16.26 -21.44
CA LYS A 206 -14.44 -16.71 -20.56
C LYS A 206 -14.08 -16.38 -19.11
N VAL A 207 -15.02 -15.82 -18.38
CA VAL A 207 -14.80 -15.55 -16.95
C VAL A 207 -14.70 -16.88 -16.20
N PRO A 208 -13.58 -17.18 -15.51
CA PRO A 208 -13.46 -18.41 -14.73
C PRO A 208 -14.56 -18.46 -13.66
N ASN A 209 -15.31 -19.58 -13.62
CA ASN A 209 -16.45 -19.78 -12.71
C ASN A 209 -17.58 -18.74 -12.84
N GLY A 210 -17.60 -17.97 -13.92
CA GLY A 210 -18.59 -16.92 -14.19
C GLY A 210 -19.72 -17.38 -15.10
N ARG A 211 -20.85 -16.63 -15.06
CA ARG A 211 -21.88 -16.74 -16.08
C ARG A 211 -21.47 -15.86 -17.25
N ASN A 212 -21.55 -16.40 -18.47
CA ASN A 212 -21.51 -15.58 -19.68
C ASN A 212 -22.85 -14.85 -19.77
N ASP A 213 -22.91 -13.61 -19.29
CA ASP A 213 -24.02 -12.73 -19.55
C ASP A 213 -23.69 -11.75 -20.68
N ASP A 214 -24.71 -11.19 -21.32
CA ASP A 214 -24.56 -10.30 -22.48
C ASP A 214 -23.91 -8.94 -22.15
N SER A 215 -23.63 -8.64 -20.86
CA SER A 215 -22.85 -7.47 -20.42
C SER A 215 -21.33 -7.68 -20.64
N GLY A 216 -20.90 -8.85 -21.14
CA GLY A 216 -19.56 -9.38 -21.10
C GLY A 216 -18.45 -8.59 -21.77
N PHE A 217 -18.74 -7.73 -22.76
CA PHE A 217 -17.72 -7.05 -23.54
C PHE A 217 -17.48 -5.58 -23.12
N GLY A 218 -18.10 -5.14 -22.04
CA GLY A 218 -17.96 -3.76 -21.55
C GLY A 218 -16.67 -3.58 -20.75
N VAL A 219 -15.93 -2.51 -21.07
CA VAL A 219 -14.81 -2.00 -20.29
C VAL A 219 -15.15 -0.61 -19.79
N CYS A 220 -15.07 -0.43 -18.49
CA CYS A 220 -15.40 0.81 -17.80
C CYS A 220 -14.14 1.58 -17.44
N SER A 221 -14.17 2.90 -17.63
CA SER A 221 -13.12 3.79 -17.16
C SER A 221 -13.24 4.06 -15.66
N GLY A 222 -12.13 4.23 -15.00
CA GLY A 222 -12.02 4.56 -13.59
C GLY A 222 -10.62 5.01 -13.19
N PHE A 223 -10.39 5.10 -11.90
CA PHE A 223 -9.07 5.34 -11.35
C PHE A 223 -8.93 4.70 -9.98
N ILE A 224 -7.70 4.56 -9.54
CA ILE A 224 -7.37 4.15 -8.18
C ILE A 224 -6.63 5.28 -7.46
N LEU A 225 -7.02 5.50 -6.22
CA LEU A 225 -6.31 6.33 -5.28
C LEU A 225 -5.63 5.43 -4.27
N SER A 226 -4.34 5.61 -4.05
CA SER A 226 -3.59 4.90 -3.02
C SER A 226 -2.70 5.84 -2.23
N ASN A 227 -2.54 5.56 -0.94
CA ASN A 227 -1.69 6.34 -0.05
C ASN A 227 -1.11 5.46 1.05
N SER A 228 0.08 5.84 1.55
CA SER A 228 0.72 5.20 2.69
C SER A 228 1.07 6.21 3.76
N GLU A 229 0.45 6.11 4.91
CA GLU A 229 0.83 6.90 6.10
C GLU A 229 2.11 6.39 6.76
N THR A 230 2.51 5.17 6.44
CA THR A 230 3.63 4.46 7.06
C THR A 230 4.88 4.39 6.17
N GLY A 231 4.91 5.20 5.10
CA GLY A 231 6.12 5.36 4.26
C GLY A 231 6.41 4.24 3.27
N HIS A 232 5.48 3.29 3.07
CA HIS A 232 5.66 2.17 2.13
C HIS A 232 5.38 2.56 0.67
N ALA A 233 4.70 3.68 0.43
CA ALA A 233 4.41 4.18 -0.90
C ALA A 233 4.16 5.68 -0.91
N THR A 234 4.18 6.26 -2.12
CA THR A 234 3.76 7.63 -2.38
C THR A 234 2.23 7.71 -2.44
N PHE A 235 1.66 8.89 -2.17
CA PHE A 235 0.30 9.19 -2.62
C PHE A 235 0.25 9.05 -4.15
N THR A 236 -0.76 8.36 -4.67
CA THR A 236 -0.86 8.07 -6.10
C THR A 236 -2.32 8.09 -6.55
N ILE A 237 -2.57 8.73 -7.68
CA ILE A 237 -3.80 8.61 -8.46
C ILE A 237 -3.40 8.02 -9.81
N ALA A 238 -3.95 6.88 -10.18
CA ALA A 238 -3.64 6.22 -11.45
C ALA A 238 -4.91 5.80 -12.18
N PRO A 239 -4.98 5.92 -13.51
CA PRO A 239 -6.11 5.42 -14.27
C PRO A 239 -6.22 3.90 -14.15
N ARG A 240 -7.44 3.42 -14.05
CA ARG A 240 -7.76 2.00 -13.92
C ARG A 240 -8.92 1.65 -14.83
N LEU A 241 -8.75 0.66 -15.68
CA LEU A 241 -9.83 0.09 -16.46
C LEU A 241 -10.38 -1.15 -15.77
N THR A 242 -11.69 -1.33 -15.82
CA THR A 242 -12.37 -2.48 -15.25
C THR A 242 -13.18 -3.19 -16.32
N VAL A 243 -12.91 -4.47 -16.54
CA VAL A 243 -13.75 -5.35 -17.37
C VAL A 243 -15.01 -5.71 -16.60
N LEU A 244 -16.18 -5.32 -17.09
CA LEU A 244 -17.43 -5.41 -16.33
C LEU A 244 -17.85 -6.84 -16.01
N ALA A 245 -17.64 -7.78 -16.92
CA ALA A 245 -18.03 -9.17 -16.76
C ALA A 245 -17.33 -9.89 -15.59
N CYS A 246 -16.05 -9.61 -15.38
CA CYS A 246 -15.22 -10.29 -14.39
C CYS A 246 -14.69 -9.37 -13.26
N ARG A 247 -14.96 -8.08 -13.36
CA ARG A 247 -14.42 -7.05 -12.43
C ARG A 247 -12.89 -7.00 -12.39
N ASN A 248 -12.23 -7.55 -13.41
CA ASN A 248 -10.78 -7.47 -13.56
C ASN A 248 -10.35 -6.02 -13.76
N GLY A 249 -9.35 -5.60 -12.97
CA GLY A 249 -8.82 -4.24 -13.03
C GLY A 249 -7.40 -4.20 -13.58
N MET A 250 -7.10 -3.20 -14.40
CA MET A 250 -5.78 -2.94 -14.96
C MET A 250 -5.39 -1.50 -14.63
N ILE A 251 -4.24 -1.30 -14.00
CA ILE A 251 -3.76 0.03 -13.55
C ILE A 251 -2.67 0.53 -14.49
N PHE A 252 -2.82 1.72 -15.03
CA PHE A 252 -1.88 2.34 -15.98
C PHE A 252 -0.92 3.28 -15.26
N HIS A 253 0.17 2.72 -14.72
CA HIS A 253 1.14 3.46 -13.92
C HIS A 253 1.92 4.53 -14.71
N LYS A 254 2.03 4.41 -16.03
CA LYS A 254 2.69 5.40 -16.87
C LYS A 254 2.00 6.77 -16.85
N ASP A 255 0.67 6.76 -16.65
CA ASP A 255 -0.16 7.96 -16.67
C ASP A 255 -0.51 8.46 -15.24
N LYS A 256 0.17 7.93 -14.20
CA LYS A 256 -0.15 8.26 -12.81
C LYS A 256 0.26 9.67 -12.41
N ILE A 257 -0.51 10.27 -11.54
CA ILE A 257 -0.11 11.42 -10.72
C ILE A 257 0.38 10.88 -9.37
N ALA A 258 1.57 11.28 -8.95
CA ALA A 258 2.16 10.80 -7.70
C ALA A 258 2.86 11.91 -6.91
N GLU A 259 2.58 11.98 -5.61
CA GLU A 259 3.20 12.90 -4.66
C GLU A 259 4.07 12.11 -3.67
N ARG A 260 5.33 12.50 -3.51
CA ARG A 260 6.26 11.85 -2.58
C ARG A 260 6.09 12.40 -1.18
N HIS A 261 6.18 11.53 -0.19
CA HIS A 261 6.23 11.88 1.23
C HIS A 261 7.63 12.39 1.64
N LEU A 262 8.13 13.43 0.95
CA LEU A 262 9.42 14.06 1.26
C LEU A 262 9.20 15.52 1.60
N GLY A 263 9.55 15.90 2.85
CA GLY A 263 9.50 17.25 3.37
C GLY A 263 10.87 17.79 3.73
N THR A 264 10.88 18.92 4.39
CA THR A 264 12.05 19.51 5.04
C THR A 264 12.37 18.75 6.33
N LYS A 265 13.63 18.87 6.80
CA LYS A 265 14.04 18.29 8.08
C LYS A 265 13.25 18.94 9.23
N MET A 266 12.69 18.11 10.10
CA MET A 266 11.91 18.55 11.25
C MET A 266 12.76 18.52 12.54
N GLU A 267 12.46 19.42 13.47
CA GLU A 267 13.14 19.51 14.77
C GLU A 267 12.52 18.52 15.78
N VAL A 268 13.25 18.27 16.87
CA VAL A 268 12.81 17.37 17.95
C VAL A 268 11.55 17.95 18.62
N GLY A 269 10.57 17.10 18.84
CA GLY A 269 9.33 17.44 19.52
C GLY A 269 8.08 17.08 18.72
N THR A 270 6.96 17.63 19.12
CA THR A 270 5.71 17.52 18.35
C THR A 270 5.75 18.56 17.26
N PHE A 271 5.69 18.11 16.02
CA PHE A 271 5.61 19.01 14.88
C PHE A 271 4.19 19.03 14.33
N ASP A 272 3.60 20.21 14.34
CA ASP A 272 2.36 20.45 13.61
C ASP A 272 2.62 21.50 12.53
N TRP A 273 2.32 21.13 11.28
CA TRP A 273 2.21 22.13 10.23
C TRP A 273 1.14 23.16 10.62
N SER A 274 1.41 24.44 10.32
CA SER A 274 0.35 25.43 10.45
C SER A 274 -0.87 24.99 9.64
N GLU A 275 -2.06 25.27 10.15
CA GLU A 275 -3.32 24.92 9.46
C GLU A 275 -3.35 25.49 8.02
N ASP A 276 -2.80 26.67 7.80
CA ASP A 276 -2.67 27.30 6.47
C ASP A 276 -1.80 26.47 5.51
N THR A 277 -0.68 25.92 5.98
CA THR A 277 0.18 25.06 5.15
C THR A 277 -0.51 23.75 4.81
N ARG A 278 -1.14 23.10 5.79
CA ARG A 278 -1.92 21.88 5.60
C ARG A 278 -3.06 22.12 4.59
N GLN A 279 -3.78 23.21 4.73
CA GLN A 279 -4.87 23.56 3.84
C GLN A 279 -4.40 23.73 2.38
N LYS A 280 -3.28 24.42 2.15
CA LYS A 280 -2.72 24.59 0.80
C LYS A 280 -2.25 23.30 0.17
N GLU A 281 -1.73 22.36 0.96
CA GLU A 281 -1.38 21.04 0.46
C GLU A 281 -2.61 20.24 0.05
N LEU A 282 -3.68 20.29 0.84
CA LEU A 282 -4.94 19.63 0.50
C LEU A 282 -5.58 20.27 -0.74
N GLU A 283 -5.50 21.59 -0.91
CA GLU A 283 -5.95 22.28 -2.12
C GLU A 283 -5.18 21.82 -3.36
N LEU A 284 -3.85 21.62 -3.26
CA LEU A 284 -3.05 21.08 -4.35
C LEU A 284 -3.52 19.65 -4.72
N ILE A 285 -3.69 18.78 -3.72
CA ILE A 285 -4.19 17.42 -3.93
C ILE A 285 -5.60 17.47 -4.56
N GLN A 286 -6.46 18.38 -4.15
CA GLN A 286 -7.78 18.55 -4.74
C GLN A 286 -7.70 18.91 -6.23
N CYS A 287 -6.80 19.83 -6.62
CA CYS A 287 -6.55 20.16 -8.01
C CYS A 287 -6.06 18.92 -8.79
N GLN A 288 -5.10 18.18 -8.25
CA GLN A 288 -4.58 16.96 -8.88
C GLN A 288 -5.67 15.89 -9.07
N VAL A 289 -6.58 15.71 -8.09
CA VAL A 289 -7.72 14.79 -8.24
C VAL A 289 -8.67 15.27 -9.34
N LYS A 290 -8.97 16.57 -9.42
CA LYS A 290 -9.81 17.13 -10.50
C LYS A 290 -9.18 16.88 -11.87
N ASP A 291 -7.88 17.13 -12.00
CA ASP A 291 -7.15 16.90 -13.26
C ASP A 291 -7.20 15.41 -13.64
N ALA A 292 -6.99 14.51 -12.67
CA ALA A 292 -7.11 13.07 -12.86
C ALA A 292 -8.51 12.65 -13.31
N VAL A 293 -9.56 13.14 -12.65
CA VAL A 293 -10.95 12.88 -13.01
C VAL A 293 -11.24 13.32 -14.44
N ASN A 294 -10.80 14.54 -14.83
CA ASN A 294 -11.01 15.05 -16.17
C ASN A 294 -10.21 14.28 -17.23
N ALA A 295 -8.97 13.93 -16.94
CA ALA A 295 -8.10 13.23 -17.88
C ALA A 295 -8.52 11.75 -18.06
N TYR A 296 -8.76 11.03 -16.97
CA TYR A 296 -8.97 9.59 -17.02
C TYR A 296 -10.41 9.19 -17.30
N LEU A 297 -11.36 10.01 -16.88
CA LEU A 297 -12.79 9.73 -17.08
C LEU A 297 -13.31 10.42 -18.35
N SER A 298 -12.75 10.05 -19.49
CA SER A 298 -13.19 10.50 -20.80
C SER A 298 -13.32 9.33 -21.77
N THR A 299 -14.26 9.44 -22.71
CA THR A 299 -14.47 8.43 -23.77
C THR A 299 -13.27 8.35 -24.71
N ASP A 300 -12.56 9.46 -24.92
CA ASP A 300 -11.38 9.50 -25.78
C ASP A 300 -10.20 8.82 -25.13
N TYR A 301 -9.93 9.09 -23.85
CA TYR A 301 -8.91 8.37 -23.09
C TYR A 301 -9.16 6.85 -23.11
N LEU A 302 -10.40 6.45 -22.75
CA LEU A 302 -10.79 5.02 -22.77
C LEU A 302 -10.58 4.41 -24.18
N GLY A 303 -10.95 5.12 -25.24
CA GLY A 303 -10.78 4.64 -26.61
C GLY A 303 -9.32 4.46 -27.00
N ASN A 304 -8.47 5.42 -26.65
CA ASN A 304 -7.03 5.36 -26.95
C ASN A 304 -6.37 4.18 -26.22
N VAL A 305 -6.70 4.01 -24.93
CA VAL A 305 -6.15 2.90 -24.13
C VAL A 305 -6.64 1.56 -24.64
N LEU A 306 -7.92 1.42 -25.02
CA LEU A 306 -8.42 0.17 -25.58
C LEU A 306 -7.76 -0.18 -26.92
N ASN A 307 -7.50 0.80 -27.77
CA ASN A 307 -6.74 0.60 -29.00
C ASN A 307 -5.31 0.13 -28.71
N GLU A 308 -4.64 0.73 -27.73
CA GLU A 308 -3.30 0.31 -27.32
C GLU A 308 -3.28 -1.14 -26.78
N LEU A 309 -4.25 -1.49 -25.93
CA LEU A 309 -4.41 -2.85 -25.44
C LEU A 309 -4.68 -3.86 -26.55
N PHE A 310 -5.49 -3.47 -27.54
CA PHE A 310 -5.78 -4.31 -28.69
C PHE A 310 -4.50 -4.56 -29.52
N MET A 311 -3.76 -3.52 -29.84
CA MET A 311 -2.53 -3.64 -30.64
C MET A 311 -1.47 -4.53 -29.99
N LYS A 312 -1.37 -4.50 -28.66
CA LYS A 312 -0.37 -5.26 -27.89
C LYS A 312 -0.83 -6.65 -27.48
N GLY A 313 -2.13 -6.80 -27.20
CA GLY A 313 -2.65 -7.98 -26.53
C GLY A 313 -3.44 -8.94 -27.40
N SER A 314 -3.87 -8.56 -28.61
CA SER A 314 -4.77 -9.39 -29.43
C SER A 314 -4.07 -10.52 -30.21
N GLN A 315 -2.76 -10.49 -30.31
CA GLN A 315 -2.01 -11.54 -31.02
C GLN A 315 -1.97 -12.82 -30.20
N ALA A 316 -2.21 -13.96 -30.88
CA ALA A 316 -2.06 -15.28 -30.28
C ALA A 316 -0.58 -15.51 -29.92
N LEU A 317 -0.37 -16.07 -28.73
CA LEU A 317 0.96 -16.45 -28.27
C LEU A 317 1.39 -17.76 -28.98
N GLU A 318 2.68 -17.87 -29.29
CA GLU A 318 3.26 -19.10 -29.87
C GLU A 318 3.41 -20.17 -28.79
N HIS A 319 3.72 -19.77 -27.57
CA HIS A 319 3.93 -20.64 -26.40
C HIS A 319 3.05 -20.22 -25.22
N PRO A 320 1.70 -20.28 -25.31
CA PRO A 320 0.79 -19.64 -24.37
C PRO A 320 0.92 -20.15 -22.94
N VAL A 321 1.13 -21.45 -22.74
CA VAL A 321 1.31 -22.05 -21.40
C VAL A 321 2.67 -21.65 -20.82
N ASP A 322 3.73 -21.71 -21.63
CA ASP A 322 5.06 -21.31 -21.21
C ASP A 322 5.12 -19.80 -20.89
N ALA A 323 4.41 -18.97 -21.66
CA ALA A 323 4.31 -17.55 -21.40
C ALA A 323 3.75 -17.25 -20.01
N VAL A 324 2.67 -17.92 -19.62
CA VAL A 324 2.07 -17.80 -18.27
C VAL A 324 3.02 -18.32 -17.19
N GLN A 325 3.76 -19.38 -17.45
CA GLN A 325 4.79 -19.87 -16.53
C GLN A 325 5.94 -18.86 -16.37
N ASN A 326 6.42 -18.28 -17.48
CA ASN A 326 7.48 -17.27 -17.45
C ASN A 326 7.02 -16.00 -16.72
N ILE A 327 5.76 -15.57 -16.89
CA ILE A 327 5.14 -14.48 -16.10
C ILE A 327 5.16 -14.83 -14.61
N SER A 328 4.74 -16.03 -14.24
CA SER A 328 4.72 -16.49 -12.85
C SER A 328 6.10 -16.47 -12.21
N LEU A 329 7.13 -16.90 -12.96
CA LEU A 329 8.52 -16.88 -12.51
C LEU A 329 9.03 -15.44 -12.32
N SER A 330 8.70 -14.52 -13.24
CA SER A 330 9.10 -13.11 -13.14
C SER A 330 8.46 -12.39 -11.94
N LEU A 331 7.27 -12.83 -11.54
CA LEU A 331 6.56 -12.32 -10.36
C LEU A 331 6.94 -13.03 -9.05
N GLY A 332 7.85 -14.01 -9.10
CA GLY A 332 8.30 -14.74 -7.91
C GLY A 332 7.22 -15.61 -7.26
N PHE A 333 6.26 -16.11 -8.03
CA PHE A 333 5.15 -16.91 -7.51
C PHE A 333 5.62 -18.28 -6.98
N SER A 334 4.97 -18.72 -5.89
CA SER A 334 5.09 -20.11 -5.44
C SER A 334 4.48 -21.07 -6.49
N GLU A 335 4.86 -22.36 -6.43
CA GLU A 335 4.28 -23.38 -7.33
C GLU A 335 2.76 -23.47 -7.22
N GLU A 336 2.21 -23.28 -6.01
CA GLU A 336 0.76 -23.24 -5.80
C GLU A 336 0.11 -22.09 -6.58
N ARG A 337 0.64 -20.86 -6.43
CA ARG A 337 0.11 -19.66 -7.10
C ARG A 337 0.31 -19.71 -8.62
N LYS A 338 1.42 -20.28 -9.08
CA LYS A 338 1.67 -20.54 -10.50
C LYS A 338 0.61 -21.47 -11.08
N ASN A 339 0.29 -22.57 -10.38
CA ASN A 339 -0.75 -23.52 -10.81
C ASN A 339 -2.14 -22.88 -10.81
N GLU A 340 -2.43 -22.02 -9.83
CA GLU A 340 -3.68 -21.26 -9.78
C GLU A 340 -3.80 -20.31 -10.99
N LEU A 341 -2.75 -19.54 -11.32
CA LEU A 341 -2.73 -18.66 -12.49
C LEU A 341 -2.92 -19.45 -13.79
N LEU A 342 -2.22 -20.58 -13.96
CA LEU A 342 -2.39 -21.47 -15.11
C LEU A 342 -3.81 -22.03 -15.22
N SER A 343 -4.42 -22.39 -14.09
CA SER A 343 -5.81 -22.85 -14.06
C SER A 343 -6.77 -21.78 -14.58
N PHE A 344 -6.60 -20.53 -14.16
CA PHE A 344 -7.44 -19.42 -14.64
C PHE A 344 -7.21 -19.12 -16.12
N PHE A 345 -5.97 -19.23 -16.60
CA PHE A 345 -5.65 -19.06 -18.00
C PHE A 345 -6.32 -20.11 -18.88
N VAL A 346 -6.24 -21.38 -18.48
CA VAL A 346 -6.90 -22.49 -19.19
C VAL A 346 -8.42 -22.36 -19.15
N GLN A 347 -9.01 -22.01 -18.01
CA GLN A 347 -10.44 -21.76 -17.88
C GLN A 347 -10.92 -20.58 -18.72
N GLY A 348 -10.10 -19.51 -18.80
CA GLY A 348 -10.37 -18.32 -19.62
C GLY A 348 -10.41 -18.63 -21.12
N GLY A 349 -9.64 -19.62 -21.57
CA GLY A 349 -9.64 -20.12 -22.96
C GLY A 349 -9.07 -19.18 -24.00
N ASP A 350 -8.58 -18.00 -23.61
CA ASP A 350 -7.97 -17.02 -24.49
C ASP A 350 -6.44 -17.17 -24.48
N THR A 351 -5.88 -17.61 -25.60
CA THR A 351 -4.43 -17.86 -25.75
C THR A 351 -3.65 -16.64 -26.25
N THR A 352 -4.22 -15.44 -26.16
CA THR A 352 -3.55 -14.19 -26.50
C THR A 352 -2.79 -13.59 -25.30
N GLY A 353 -1.98 -12.55 -25.55
CA GLY A 353 -1.35 -11.76 -24.50
C GLY A 353 -2.39 -11.13 -23.56
N PHE A 354 -3.54 -10.74 -24.09
CA PHE A 354 -4.64 -10.21 -23.29
C PHE A 354 -5.26 -11.26 -22.39
N GLY A 355 -5.42 -12.51 -22.88
CA GLY A 355 -5.90 -13.64 -22.07
C GLY A 355 -4.98 -13.95 -20.89
N ALA A 356 -3.65 -13.86 -21.09
CA ALA A 356 -2.68 -14.01 -20.00
C ALA A 356 -2.85 -12.89 -18.93
N VAL A 357 -3.04 -11.64 -19.36
CA VAL A 357 -3.31 -10.51 -18.47
C VAL A 357 -4.65 -10.65 -17.75
N GLN A 358 -5.71 -11.12 -18.43
CA GLN A 358 -7.01 -11.34 -17.80
C GLN A 358 -6.94 -12.40 -16.71
N SER A 359 -6.19 -13.48 -16.91
CA SER A 359 -6.00 -14.49 -15.87
C SER A 359 -5.23 -13.95 -14.66
N LEU A 360 -4.21 -13.11 -14.89
CA LEU A 360 -3.46 -12.46 -13.82
C LEU A 360 -4.33 -11.50 -13.01
N THR A 361 -5.11 -10.65 -13.68
CA THR A 361 -6.01 -9.69 -13.02
C THR A 361 -7.21 -10.37 -12.37
N TYR A 362 -7.61 -11.56 -12.82
CA TYR A 362 -8.57 -12.39 -12.13
C TYR A 362 -7.99 -12.98 -10.83
N LEU A 363 -6.75 -13.48 -10.87
CA LEU A 363 -6.01 -13.88 -9.66
C LEU A 363 -5.88 -12.73 -8.67
N ALA A 364 -5.61 -11.52 -9.15
CA ALA A 364 -5.48 -10.32 -8.33
C ALA A 364 -6.69 -10.06 -7.42
N GLN A 365 -7.89 -10.45 -7.82
CA GLN A 365 -9.09 -10.27 -6.99
C GLN A 365 -9.20 -11.24 -5.81
N LYS A 366 -8.36 -12.27 -5.79
CA LYS A 366 -8.39 -13.36 -4.78
C LYS A 366 -7.27 -13.28 -3.77
N VAL A 367 -6.35 -12.33 -3.96
CA VAL A 367 -5.20 -12.14 -3.07
C VAL A 367 -5.39 -10.93 -2.16
N GLN A 368 -4.48 -10.78 -1.20
CA GLN A 368 -4.46 -9.65 -0.26
C GLN A 368 -4.33 -8.30 -1.01
N PRO A 369 -4.85 -7.19 -0.44
CA PRO A 369 -4.97 -5.90 -1.11
C PRO A 369 -3.66 -5.35 -1.70
N ASP A 370 -2.54 -5.46 -0.99
CA ASP A 370 -1.25 -4.96 -1.45
C ASP A 370 -0.78 -5.73 -2.69
N LEU A 371 -0.85 -7.06 -2.65
CA LEU A 371 -0.52 -7.90 -3.80
C LEU A 371 -1.50 -7.69 -4.96
N ARG A 372 -2.79 -7.49 -4.67
CA ARG A 372 -3.79 -7.15 -5.70
C ARG A 372 -3.37 -5.91 -6.48
N TYR A 373 -2.98 -4.85 -5.78
CA TYR A 373 -2.51 -3.62 -6.42
C TYR A 373 -1.26 -3.84 -7.28
N GLU A 374 -0.32 -4.63 -6.79
CA GLU A 374 0.89 -4.99 -7.52
C GLU A 374 0.58 -5.76 -8.81
N LEU A 375 -0.32 -6.75 -8.76
CA LEU A 375 -0.70 -7.55 -9.92
C LEU A 375 -1.52 -6.75 -10.94
N GLU A 376 -2.48 -5.92 -10.48
CA GLU A 376 -3.24 -5.01 -11.35
C GLU A 376 -2.30 -4.01 -12.07
N THR A 377 -1.22 -3.57 -11.40
CA THR A 377 -0.19 -2.68 -11.97
C THR A 377 0.74 -3.43 -12.92
N ALA A 378 1.24 -4.61 -12.52
CA ALA A 378 2.15 -5.42 -13.32
C ALA A 378 1.50 -5.88 -14.64
N SER A 379 0.18 -6.00 -14.67
CA SER A 379 -0.56 -6.51 -15.83
C SER A 379 -0.26 -5.73 -17.12
N ILE A 380 -0.17 -4.40 -17.04
CA ILE A 380 0.15 -3.55 -18.19
C ILE A 380 1.62 -3.66 -18.58
N THR A 381 2.54 -3.68 -17.62
CA THR A 381 3.97 -3.87 -17.89
C THR A 381 4.24 -5.23 -18.53
N ILE A 382 3.53 -6.27 -18.11
CA ILE A 382 3.62 -7.61 -18.72
C ILE A 382 3.10 -7.57 -20.15
N LEU A 383 1.96 -6.92 -20.40
CA LEU A 383 1.41 -6.80 -21.73
C LEU A 383 2.34 -6.03 -22.66
N ASP A 384 2.93 -4.95 -22.19
CA ASP A 384 3.91 -4.14 -22.95
C ASP A 384 5.15 -4.94 -23.34
N ASN A 385 5.47 -5.99 -22.60
CA ASN A 385 6.63 -6.86 -22.82
C ASN A 385 6.25 -8.32 -23.10
N ILE A 386 5.06 -8.57 -23.60
CA ILE A 386 4.51 -9.93 -23.73
C ILE A 386 5.39 -10.86 -24.58
N SER A 387 6.05 -10.35 -25.60
CA SER A 387 6.99 -11.09 -26.45
C SER A 387 8.19 -11.67 -25.68
N ASN A 388 8.60 -11.02 -24.58
CA ASN A 388 9.68 -11.52 -23.72
C ASN A 388 9.27 -12.76 -22.92
N TYR A 389 7.98 -12.95 -22.71
CA TYR A 389 7.42 -14.10 -22.00
C TYR A 389 7.01 -15.22 -22.95
N ASP A 390 6.66 -14.90 -24.21
CA ASP A 390 6.21 -15.86 -25.24
C ASP A 390 7.40 -16.63 -25.85
N ARG A 391 7.96 -17.52 -25.05
CA ARG A 391 9.09 -18.38 -25.41
C ARG A 391 9.02 -19.67 -24.57
N PRO A 392 9.65 -20.77 -25.03
CA PRO A 392 9.71 -21.99 -24.24
C PRO A 392 10.23 -21.73 -22.84
N ALA A 393 9.54 -22.27 -21.84
CA ALA A 393 9.97 -22.15 -20.45
C ALA A 393 11.31 -22.87 -20.26
N VAL A 394 12.28 -22.20 -19.62
CA VAL A 394 13.55 -22.83 -19.29
C VAL A 394 13.27 -23.92 -18.26
N LYS A 395 13.37 -25.17 -18.67
CA LYS A 395 13.29 -26.30 -17.73
C LYS A 395 14.51 -26.21 -16.82
N ASN A 396 14.30 -25.85 -15.56
CA ASN A 396 15.32 -25.98 -14.53
C ASN A 396 15.58 -27.48 -14.28
N TYR A 397 16.59 -28.04 -14.95
CA TYR A 397 17.05 -29.42 -14.77
C TYR A 397 17.68 -29.68 -13.39
N ASN A 398 17.65 -28.72 -12.46
CA ASN A 398 18.26 -28.86 -11.13
C ASN A 398 17.35 -29.52 -10.08
N GLN A 399 16.27 -30.19 -10.48
CA GLN A 399 15.50 -31.11 -9.61
C GLN A 399 15.67 -32.57 -10.05
N LEU A 400 16.86 -32.95 -10.50
CA LEU A 400 17.19 -34.36 -10.66
C LEU A 400 18.07 -34.81 -9.50
N THR A 401 17.43 -35.63 -8.66
CA THR A 401 17.97 -36.72 -7.86
C THR A 401 19.00 -36.41 -6.79
N ILE A 402 18.56 -36.44 -5.54
CA ILE A 402 19.24 -37.31 -4.57
C ILE A 402 18.17 -38.26 -4.01
N ASN A 403 18.36 -39.55 -4.32
CA ASN A 403 17.68 -40.67 -3.70
C ASN A 403 17.99 -40.74 -2.20
#